data_831a33d0ba216df255ba56c1f88e8250
#
_entry.id   831a33d0ba216df255ba56c1f88e8250
#
_cell.length_a   1.000
_cell.length_b   1.000
_cell.length_c   1.000
_cell.angle_alpha   90.00
_cell.angle_beta   90.00
_cell.angle_gamma   90.00
#
_symmetry.space_group_name_H-M   'P 1'
#
loop_
_entity.id
_entity.type
_entity.pdbx_description
1 polymer ?
#
loop_
_entity_poly.entity_id
_entity_poly.type
_entity_poly.pdbx_seq_one_letter_code
_entity_poly.pdbx_strand_id
1 'polypeptide(L)'
;TSILIQPMVYGNYTKNSSAGRCTTRDVVSGDKKLKGEFWERTFNIIFTPGKDISKLDEKYYKQLSKIASKLEDTFKDVREIRFTIENGKLWIIEQRDIDQKSTASQIKLYFDLLKRKLVTEKELINAFKPEQLSELLHPVIDDSSVKSLDKVVGGISGAPGAAVGRVYFSTDDLLEAK
;
A
#
# COMPACT_ATOMS: atom_id res chain seq x y z
N THR A 1 26.18 -0.05 -10.73
CA THR A 1 25.62 -0.51 -9.45
C THR A 1 26.04 0.47 -8.37
N SER A 2 25.08 1.06 -7.64
CA SER A 2 25.37 2.00 -6.54
C SER A 2 25.37 1.25 -5.22
N ILE A 3 26.28 1.65 -4.32
CA ILE A 3 26.37 1.10 -2.96
C ILE A 3 26.01 2.22 -1.99
N LEU A 4 25.04 1.95 -1.09
CA LEU A 4 24.68 2.85 0.00
C LEU A 4 25.34 2.37 1.29
N ILE A 5 26.10 3.26 1.94
CA ILE A 5 26.71 3.02 3.24
C ILE A 5 26.04 3.95 4.26
N GLN A 6 25.47 3.38 5.31
CA GLN A 6 24.77 4.14 6.35
C GLN A 6 25.03 3.53 7.73
N PRO A 7 24.91 4.31 8.83
CA PRO A 7 24.98 3.78 10.18
C PRO A 7 23.92 2.72 10.42
N MET A 8 24.27 1.68 11.15
CA MET A 8 23.30 0.66 11.58
C MET A 8 22.49 1.20 12.76
N VAL A 9 21.18 0.96 12.74
CA VAL A 9 20.23 1.33 13.80
C VAL A 9 19.43 0.09 14.24
N TYR A 10 19.07 0.05 15.52
CA TYR A 10 18.59 -1.15 16.18
C TYR A 10 17.17 -0.97 16.73
N GLY A 11 16.19 -1.64 16.13
CA GLY A 11 14.80 -1.65 16.58
C GLY A 11 14.53 -2.48 17.84
N ASN A 12 15.56 -3.09 18.40
CA ASN A 12 15.52 -3.89 19.64
C ASN A 12 16.41 -3.32 20.77
N TYR A 13 16.97 -2.12 20.59
CA TYR A 13 17.95 -1.56 21.52
C TYR A 13 17.35 -1.24 22.90
N THR A 14 16.14 -0.69 22.96
CA THR A 14 15.46 -0.36 24.22
C THR A 14 14.01 -0.85 24.22
N LYS A 15 13.33 -0.72 25.36
CA LYS A 15 11.89 -1.04 25.47
C LYS A 15 11.01 -0.23 24.50
N ASN A 16 11.46 0.98 24.13
CA ASN A 16 10.74 1.89 23.23
C ASN A 16 11.27 1.82 21.79
N SER A 17 12.09 0.82 21.48
CA SER A 17 12.58 0.60 20.12
C SER A 17 11.61 -0.29 19.34
N SER A 18 11.54 -0.06 18.03
CA SER A 18 10.69 -0.83 17.12
C SER A 18 11.22 -0.75 15.69
N ALA A 19 10.82 -1.69 14.86
CA ALA A 19 11.03 -1.62 13.41
C ALA A 19 9.67 -1.76 12.70
N GLY A 20 9.53 -1.15 11.53
CA GLY A 20 8.26 -1.22 10.82
C GLY A 20 8.38 -0.87 9.34
N ARG A 21 7.27 -1.10 8.65
CA ARG A 21 7.05 -0.71 7.26
C ARG A 21 5.67 -0.11 7.09
N CYS A 22 5.56 0.89 6.26
CA CYS A 22 4.27 1.45 5.89
C CYS A 22 4.32 2.01 4.47
N THR A 23 3.15 2.13 3.86
CA THR A 23 2.96 2.84 2.59
C THR A 23 2.53 4.27 2.87
N THR A 24 2.85 5.18 1.97
CA THR A 24 2.54 6.61 2.10
C THR A 24 1.04 6.89 2.07
N ARG A 25 0.28 6.01 1.44
CA ARG A 25 -1.19 5.96 1.46
C ARG A 25 -1.69 4.52 1.29
N ASP A 26 -2.97 4.30 1.47
CA ASP A 26 -3.58 3.01 1.18
C ASP A 26 -3.43 2.68 -0.32
N VAL A 27 -2.79 1.56 -0.62
CA VAL A 27 -2.47 1.14 -2.00
C VAL A 27 -3.70 0.68 -2.79
N VAL A 28 -4.80 0.36 -2.11
CA VAL A 28 -6.05 -0.09 -2.72
C VAL A 28 -7.03 1.07 -2.86
N SER A 29 -7.42 1.68 -1.74
CA SER A 29 -8.41 2.77 -1.74
C SER A 29 -7.83 4.12 -2.15
N GLY A 30 -6.53 4.33 -2.03
CA GLY A 30 -5.86 5.61 -2.26
C GLY A 30 -6.08 6.65 -1.16
N ASP A 31 -6.65 6.26 -0.03
CA ASP A 31 -6.85 7.18 1.08
C ASP A 31 -5.52 7.64 1.65
N LYS A 32 -5.41 8.95 1.93
CA LYS A 32 -4.18 9.56 2.44
C LYS A 32 -3.97 9.25 3.93
N LYS A 33 -3.78 7.97 4.22
CA LYS A 33 -3.46 7.43 5.54
C LYS A 33 -2.33 6.44 5.40
N LEU A 34 -1.37 6.49 6.31
CA LEU A 34 -0.34 5.47 6.37
C LEU A 34 -0.99 4.10 6.57
N LYS A 35 -0.56 3.12 5.79
CA LYS A 35 -1.01 1.72 5.90
C LYS A 35 0.22 0.84 6.10
N GLY A 36 0.19 -0.05 7.09
CA GLY A 36 1.34 -0.90 7.36
C GLY A 36 1.37 -1.42 8.78
N GLU A 37 2.51 -1.90 9.20
CA GLU A 37 2.68 -2.59 10.45
C GLU A 37 4.05 -2.32 11.09
N PHE A 38 4.13 -2.47 12.41
CA PHE A 38 5.38 -2.36 13.14
C PHE A 38 5.48 -3.43 14.24
N TRP A 39 6.70 -3.74 14.61
CA TRP A 39 7.06 -4.72 15.64
C TRP A 39 7.90 -4.06 16.71
N GLU A 40 7.49 -4.22 17.95
CA GLU A 40 8.24 -3.72 19.09
C GLU A 40 9.45 -4.59 19.39
N ARG A 41 10.55 -3.98 19.78
CA ARG A 41 11.80 -4.63 20.19
C ARG A 41 12.32 -5.66 19.17
N THR A 42 12.26 -5.34 17.92
CA THR A 42 12.67 -6.20 16.83
C THR A 42 13.73 -5.52 16.00
N PHE A 43 14.82 -6.24 15.70
CA PHE A 43 15.91 -5.71 14.88
C PHE A 43 15.50 -5.56 13.41
N ASN A 44 14.65 -6.47 12.92
CA ASN A 44 14.22 -6.50 11.53
C ASN A 44 12.73 -6.81 11.43
N ILE A 45 12.17 -6.60 10.25
CA ILE A 45 10.80 -7.01 9.91
C ILE A 45 10.73 -8.54 9.99
N ILE A 46 9.79 -9.05 10.78
CA ILE A 46 9.58 -10.49 10.96
C ILE A 46 8.33 -10.94 10.18
N PHE A 47 8.25 -12.23 9.90
CA PHE A 47 7.14 -12.81 9.13
C PHE A 47 5.83 -12.98 9.92
N THR A 48 5.85 -12.73 11.23
CA THR A 48 4.63 -12.72 12.05
C THR A 48 3.88 -11.41 11.88
N PRO A 49 2.55 -11.39 11.96
CA PRO A 49 1.76 -10.16 11.89
C PRO A 49 2.22 -9.14 12.93
N GLY A 50 2.46 -7.91 12.47
CA GLY A 50 2.81 -6.78 13.32
C GLY A 50 1.58 -6.08 13.90
N LYS A 51 1.83 -5.07 14.73
CA LYS A 51 0.79 -4.12 15.15
C LYS A 51 0.51 -3.16 14.00
N ASP A 52 -0.77 -2.83 13.79
CA ASP A 52 -1.15 -1.84 12.78
C ASP A 52 -0.47 -0.49 13.05
N ILE A 53 -0.01 0.17 11.97
CA ILE A 53 0.73 1.44 12.03
C ILE A 53 -0.07 2.56 12.71
N SER A 54 -1.41 2.50 12.70
CA SER A 54 -2.26 3.46 13.41
C SER A 54 -2.11 3.41 14.93
N LYS A 55 -1.58 2.32 15.47
CA LYS A 55 -1.29 2.14 16.90
C LYS A 55 0.11 2.62 17.30
N LEU A 56 0.89 3.12 16.35
CA LEU A 56 2.19 3.72 16.62
C LEU A 56 1.99 5.00 17.44
N ASP A 57 2.95 5.31 18.32
CA ASP A 57 2.95 6.58 19.07
C ASP A 57 2.71 7.77 18.12
N GLU A 58 1.81 8.68 18.52
CA GLU A 58 1.36 9.80 17.70
C GLU A 58 2.50 10.68 17.20
N LYS A 59 3.55 10.85 17.98
CA LYS A 59 4.75 11.59 17.62
C LYS A 59 5.40 11.01 16.37
N TYR A 60 5.61 9.70 16.34
CA TYR A 60 6.26 9.03 15.21
C TYR A 60 5.32 8.90 14.01
N TYR A 61 4.04 8.66 14.26
CA TYR A 61 3.04 8.63 13.20
C TYR A 61 2.98 9.97 12.45
N LYS A 62 2.99 11.11 13.18
CA LYS A 62 3.03 12.44 12.59
C LYS A 62 4.33 12.69 11.80
N GLN A 63 5.47 12.23 12.31
CA GLN A 63 6.74 12.34 11.59
C GLN A 63 6.73 11.53 10.28
N LEU A 64 6.27 10.28 10.34
CA LEU A 64 6.12 9.41 9.16
C LEU A 64 5.15 10.02 8.14
N SER A 65 4.03 10.58 8.58
CA SER A 65 3.05 11.22 7.70
C SER A 65 3.63 12.43 6.95
N LYS A 66 4.48 13.23 7.61
CA LYS A 66 5.20 14.34 6.95
C LYS A 66 6.20 13.84 5.92
N ILE A 67 6.95 12.78 6.25
CA ILE A 67 7.91 12.15 5.35
C ILE A 67 7.17 11.54 4.16
N ALA A 68 6.08 10.82 4.40
CA ALA A 68 5.23 10.24 3.36
C ALA A 68 4.75 11.29 2.36
N SER A 69 4.24 12.43 2.84
CA SER A 69 3.81 13.52 1.96
C SER A 69 4.97 14.06 1.13
N LYS A 70 6.15 14.24 1.73
CA LYS A 70 7.34 14.71 1.00
C LYS A 70 7.82 13.72 -0.06
N LEU A 71 7.73 12.42 0.22
CA LEU A 71 8.06 11.38 -0.76
C LEU A 71 7.09 11.38 -1.94
N GLU A 72 5.78 11.46 -1.68
CA GLU A 72 4.78 11.59 -2.74
C GLU A 72 4.99 12.84 -3.59
N ASP A 73 5.34 13.98 -2.96
CA ASP A 73 5.64 15.22 -3.67
C ASP A 73 6.88 15.11 -4.56
N THR A 74 7.87 14.35 -4.12
CA THR A 74 9.14 14.19 -4.84
C THR A 74 9.04 13.18 -5.97
N PHE A 75 8.49 11.99 -5.66
CA PHE A 75 8.44 10.86 -6.60
C PHE A 75 7.18 10.84 -7.46
N LYS A 76 6.16 11.65 -7.12
CA LYS A 76 4.82 11.64 -7.76
C LYS A 76 4.18 10.25 -7.75
N ASP A 77 4.49 9.46 -6.72
CA ASP A 77 4.07 8.08 -6.62
C ASP A 77 3.90 7.64 -5.17
N VAL A 78 3.09 6.58 -4.98
CA VAL A 78 2.94 5.92 -3.68
C VAL A 78 4.22 5.15 -3.37
N ARG A 79 4.77 5.34 -2.17
CA ARG A 79 6.05 4.74 -1.76
C ARG A 79 5.89 3.87 -0.52
N GLU A 80 6.66 2.78 -0.44
CA GLU A 80 6.87 2.04 0.80
C GLU A 80 8.01 2.67 1.58
N ILE A 81 7.83 2.82 2.88
CA ILE A 81 8.82 3.33 3.83
C ILE A 81 9.14 2.22 4.83
N ARG A 82 10.40 1.90 4.97
CA ARG A 82 10.92 1.10 6.09
C ARG A 82 11.56 2.02 7.10
N PHE A 83 11.22 1.82 8.35
CA PHE A 83 11.70 2.67 9.43
C PHE A 83 12.11 1.85 10.66
N THR A 84 12.95 2.46 11.47
CA THR A 84 13.33 1.95 12.79
C THR A 84 13.24 3.09 13.79
N ILE A 85 12.70 2.79 14.96
CA ILE A 85 12.74 3.68 16.12
C ILE A 85 13.79 3.13 17.08
N GLU A 86 14.85 3.87 17.27
CA GLU A 86 15.93 3.53 18.20
C GLU A 86 16.02 4.61 19.26
N ASN A 87 15.92 4.21 20.51
CA ASN A 87 16.08 5.10 21.66
C ASN A 87 15.31 6.44 21.53
N GLY A 88 14.04 6.36 21.10
CA GLY A 88 13.15 7.52 20.96
C GLY A 88 13.37 8.37 19.71
N LYS A 89 14.23 7.97 18.78
CA LYS A 89 14.48 8.63 17.51
C LYS A 89 14.00 7.77 16.33
N LEU A 90 13.27 8.40 15.42
CA LEU A 90 12.83 7.77 14.17
C LEU A 90 13.93 7.87 13.11
N TRP A 91 14.21 6.74 12.47
CA TRP A 91 15.15 6.61 11.36
C TRP A 91 14.41 6.00 10.17
N ILE A 92 14.58 6.60 9.00
CA ILE A 92 14.14 6.01 7.75
C ILE A 92 15.28 5.17 7.21
N ILE A 93 15.03 3.89 7.03
CA ILE A 93 16.03 2.92 6.58
C ILE A 93 16.04 2.84 5.05
N GLU A 94 14.85 2.78 4.48
CA GLU A 94 14.67 2.59 3.04
C GLU A 94 13.35 3.19 2.59
N GLN A 95 13.30 3.65 1.37
CA GLN A 95 12.07 3.91 0.63
C GLN A 95 12.16 3.21 -0.72
N ARG A 96 11.07 2.66 -1.19
CA ARG A 96 11.04 1.97 -2.49
C ARG A 96 9.70 2.05 -3.17
N ASP A 97 9.71 1.66 -4.44
CA ASP A 97 8.50 1.48 -5.24
C ASP A 97 7.60 0.39 -4.69
N ILE A 98 6.34 0.48 -5.07
CA ILE A 98 5.33 -0.53 -4.80
C ILE A 98 4.83 -1.03 -6.15
N ASP A 99 5.07 -2.30 -6.46
CA ASP A 99 4.69 -2.89 -7.75
C ASP A 99 3.16 -3.06 -7.85
N GLN A 100 2.51 -3.38 -6.75
CA GLN A 100 1.06 -3.63 -6.69
C GLN A 100 0.33 -2.48 -6.00
N LYS A 101 -0.17 -1.56 -6.80
CA LYS A 101 -1.04 -0.45 -6.39
C LYS A 101 -2.21 -0.33 -7.35
N SER A 102 -3.41 -0.11 -6.81
CA SER A 102 -4.61 0.03 -7.63
C SER A 102 -4.58 1.30 -8.47
N THR A 103 -5.23 1.28 -9.62
CA THR A 103 -5.45 2.45 -10.45
C THR A 103 -6.19 3.54 -9.67
N ALA A 104 -7.14 3.18 -8.81
CA ALA A 104 -7.86 4.12 -7.94
C ALA A 104 -6.90 4.86 -6.99
N SER A 105 -5.93 4.16 -6.39
CA SER A 105 -4.94 4.76 -5.51
C SER A 105 -4.06 5.76 -6.24
N GLN A 106 -3.60 5.41 -7.45
CA GLN A 106 -2.78 6.29 -8.28
C GLN A 106 -3.55 7.54 -8.72
N ILE A 107 -4.79 7.39 -9.16
CA ILE A 107 -5.63 8.52 -9.58
C ILE A 107 -5.88 9.48 -8.42
N LYS A 108 -6.22 8.98 -7.23
CA LYS A 108 -6.39 9.84 -6.05
C LYS A 108 -5.12 10.60 -5.70
N LEU A 109 -3.95 9.95 -5.81
CA LEU A 109 -2.66 10.63 -5.62
C LEU A 109 -2.49 11.77 -6.62
N TYR A 110 -2.68 11.50 -7.92
CA TYR A 110 -2.51 12.53 -8.96
C TYR A 110 -3.48 13.69 -8.81
N PHE A 111 -4.73 13.44 -8.41
CA PHE A 111 -5.67 14.52 -8.08
C PHE A 111 -5.21 15.37 -6.88
N ASP A 112 -4.64 14.73 -5.86
CA ASP A 112 -4.08 15.47 -4.72
C ASP A 112 -2.86 16.31 -5.13
N LEU A 113 -1.99 15.77 -6.00
CA LEU A 113 -0.84 16.49 -6.53
C LEU A 113 -1.29 17.66 -7.42
N LEU A 114 -2.31 17.48 -8.26
CA LEU A 114 -2.89 18.53 -9.08
C LEU A 114 -3.48 19.67 -8.24
N LYS A 115 -4.27 19.34 -7.20
CA LYS A 115 -4.81 20.35 -6.26
C LYS A 115 -3.71 21.17 -5.59
N ARG A 116 -2.55 20.55 -5.34
CA ARG A 116 -1.36 21.21 -4.76
C ARG A 116 -0.46 21.86 -5.81
N LYS A 117 -0.84 21.84 -7.08
CA LYS A 117 -0.09 22.40 -8.22
C LYS A 117 1.31 21.78 -8.39
N LEU A 118 1.48 20.52 -8.01
CA LEU A 118 2.73 19.77 -8.15
C LEU A 118 2.81 18.99 -9.46
N VAL A 119 1.67 18.79 -10.11
CA VAL A 119 1.55 18.25 -11.47
C VAL A 119 0.55 19.09 -12.25
N THR A 120 0.66 19.06 -13.57
CA THR A 120 -0.27 19.70 -14.49
C THR A 120 -1.39 18.74 -14.91
N GLU A 121 -2.50 19.27 -15.45
CA GLU A 121 -3.58 18.45 -16.01
C GLU A 121 -3.07 17.53 -17.13
N LYS A 122 -2.13 18.01 -17.94
CA LYS A 122 -1.51 17.23 -19.02
C LYS A 122 -0.71 16.05 -18.46
N GLU A 123 0.04 16.25 -17.40
CA GLU A 123 0.79 15.17 -16.73
C GLU A 123 -0.16 14.15 -16.10
N LEU A 124 -1.25 14.61 -15.47
CA LEU A 124 -2.29 13.72 -14.95
C LEU A 124 -2.90 12.85 -16.04
N ILE A 125 -3.31 13.44 -17.16
CA ILE A 125 -3.91 12.68 -18.28
C ILE A 125 -2.90 11.69 -18.86
N ASN A 126 -1.64 12.08 -19.04
CA ASN A 126 -0.61 11.23 -19.61
C ASN A 126 -0.12 10.11 -18.66
N ALA A 127 -0.40 10.22 -17.37
CA ALA A 127 0.00 9.20 -16.39
C ALA A 127 -0.83 7.92 -16.47
N PHE A 128 -2.00 7.96 -17.12
CA PHE A 128 -2.93 6.83 -17.16
C PHE A 128 -3.26 6.43 -18.60
N LYS A 129 -3.26 5.12 -18.84
CA LYS A 129 -3.77 4.57 -20.10
C LYS A 129 -5.30 4.42 -19.99
N PRO A 130 -6.05 4.59 -21.10
CA PRO A 130 -7.51 4.43 -21.10
C PRO A 130 -7.97 3.07 -20.56
N GLU A 131 -7.22 2.01 -20.82
CA GLU A 131 -7.54 0.64 -20.37
C GLU A 131 -7.53 0.54 -18.84
N GLN A 132 -6.64 1.26 -18.17
CA GLN A 132 -6.56 1.28 -16.70
C GLN A 132 -7.79 1.93 -16.07
N LEU A 133 -8.44 2.87 -16.77
CA LEU A 133 -9.66 3.52 -16.28
C LEU A 133 -10.84 2.54 -16.22
N SER A 134 -10.84 1.50 -17.06
CA SER A 134 -11.86 0.46 -17.02
C SER A 134 -11.84 -0.32 -15.71
N GLU A 135 -10.66 -0.46 -15.07
CA GLU A 135 -10.52 -1.13 -13.78
C GLU A 135 -11.31 -0.41 -12.66
N LEU A 136 -11.50 0.90 -12.77
CA LEU A 136 -12.28 1.69 -11.79
C LEU A 136 -13.78 1.35 -11.79
N LEU A 137 -14.27 0.79 -12.88
CA LEU A 137 -15.68 0.41 -13.04
C LEU A 137 -15.97 -0.99 -12.47
N HIS A 138 -14.91 -1.73 -12.11
CA HIS A 138 -15.05 -3.06 -11.55
C HIS A 138 -14.88 -3.05 -10.03
N PRO A 139 -15.65 -3.86 -9.30
CA PRO A 139 -15.46 -4.07 -7.87
C PRO A 139 -14.03 -4.55 -7.57
N VAL A 140 -13.40 -3.97 -6.55
CA VAL A 140 -12.07 -4.37 -6.05
C VAL A 140 -12.27 -5.18 -4.78
N ILE A 141 -11.55 -6.30 -4.68
CA ILE A 141 -11.58 -7.14 -3.48
C ILE A 141 -10.76 -6.46 -2.38
N ASP A 142 -11.35 -6.31 -1.19
CA ASP A 142 -10.64 -5.80 -0.02
C ASP A 142 -9.68 -6.86 0.54
N ASP A 143 -8.39 -6.52 0.59
CA ASP A 143 -7.32 -7.40 1.07
C ASP A 143 -7.54 -7.90 2.50
N SER A 144 -8.24 -7.14 3.33
CA SER A 144 -8.55 -7.56 4.70
C SER A 144 -9.56 -8.72 4.72
N SER A 145 -10.50 -8.71 3.79
CA SER A 145 -11.51 -9.76 3.64
C SER A 145 -10.91 -11.05 3.06
N VAL A 146 -9.92 -10.94 2.17
CA VAL A 146 -9.25 -12.11 1.56
C VAL A 146 -8.53 -12.99 2.59
N LYS A 147 -8.01 -12.40 3.67
CA LYS A 147 -7.28 -13.13 4.71
C LYS A 147 -8.15 -14.11 5.50
N SER A 148 -9.45 -13.93 5.47
CA SER A 148 -10.44 -14.77 6.19
C SER A 148 -11.15 -15.78 5.31
N LEU A 149 -10.85 -15.82 4.01
CA LEU A 149 -11.52 -16.68 3.04
C LEU A 149 -10.61 -17.84 2.61
N ASP A 150 -11.23 -19.00 2.40
CA ASP A 150 -10.57 -20.15 1.78
C ASP A 150 -10.28 -19.82 0.32
N LYS A 151 -9.00 -19.93 -0.06
CA LYS A 151 -8.55 -19.62 -1.41
C LYS A 151 -8.52 -20.85 -2.28
N VAL A 152 -9.38 -20.92 -3.28
CA VAL A 152 -9.29 -21.90 -4.37
C VAL A 152 -8.52 -21.26 -5.52
N VAL A 153 -7.41 -21.86 -5.90
CA VAL A 153 -6.52 -21.35 -6.97
C VAL A 153 -6.53 -22.35 -8.12
N GLY A 154 -6.73 -21.87 -9.32
CA GLY A 154 -6.61 -22.68 -10.54
C GLY A 154 -7.28 -22.03 -11.74
N GLY A 155 -6.86 -22.47 -12.94
CA GLY A 155 -7.43 -22.08 -14.21
C GLY A 155 -6.83 -20.82 -14.84
N ILE A 156 -7.35 -20.49 -16.00
CA ILE A 156 -6.98 -19.31 -16.80
C ILE A 156 -8.05 -18.26 -16.57
N SER A 157 -7.67 -17.01 -16.32
CA SER A 157 -8.61 -15.91 -16.17
C SER A 157 -9.41 -15.68 -17.46
N GLY A 158 -10.71 -15.86 -17.39
CA GLY A 158 -11.60 -15.66 -18.54
C GLY A 158 -12.07 -14.20 -18.69
N ALA A 159 -12.17 -13.48 -17.58
CA ALA A 159 -12.54 -12.07 -17.57
C ALA A 159 -11.90 -11.35 -16.39
N PRO A 160 -11.53 -10.07 -16.53
CA PRO A 160 -11.04 -9.28 -15.42
C PRO A 160 -12.18 -8.88 -14.47
N GLY A 161 -11.84 -8.67 -13.19
CA GLY A 161 -12.76 -8.14 -12.19
C GLY A 161 -13.10 -9.13 -11.08
N ALA A 162 -13.93 -8.67 -10.15
CA ALA A 162 -14.46 -9.47 -9.05
C ALA A 162 -15.98 -9.51 -9.12
N ALA A 163 -16.54 -10.69 -8.83
CA ALA A 163 -17.99 -10.88 -8.78
C ALA A 163 -18.37 -11.69 -7.54
N VAL A 164 -19.56 -11.45 -7.02
CA VAL A 164 -20.16 -12.24 -5.94
C VAL A 164 -21.40 -12.92 -6.49
N GLY A 165 -21.50 -14.24 -6.31
CA GLY A 165 -22.63 -15.01 -6.80
C GLY A 165 -22.47 -16.51 -6.59
N ARG A 166 -23.44 -17.28 -7.10
CA ARG A 166 -23.35 -18.74 -7.16
C ARG A 166 -22.42 -19.15 -8.31
N VAL A 167 -21.64 -20.18 -8.08
CA VAL A 167 -20.77 -20.76 -9.11
C VAL A 167 -21.54 -21.82 -9.87
N TYR A 168 -21.55 -21.75 -11.20
CA TYR A 168 -22.09 -22.75 -12.10
C TYR A 168 -20.98 -23.27 -12.99
N PHE A 169 -20.94 -24.57 -13.22
CA PHE A 169 -19.89 -25.24 -13.99
C PHE A 169 -20.27 -25.48 -15.46
N SER A 170 -21.55 -25.30 -15.77
CA SER A 170 -22.05 -25.41 -17.15
C SER A 170 -23.06 -24.31 -17.46
N THR A 171 -23.23 -24.02 -18.74
CA THR A 171 -24.21 -23.05 -19.22
C THR A 171 -25.64 -23.56 -18.99
N ASP A 172 -25.83 -24.87 -19.06
CA ASP A 172 -27.15 -25.49 -18.88
C ASP A 172 -27.62 -25.34 -17.43
N ASP A 173 -26.73 -25.59 -16.44
CA ASP A 173 -27.00 -25.37 -15.01
C ASP A 173 -27.38 -23.92 -14.72
N LEU A 174 -26.72 -22.96 -15.42
CA LEU A 174 -27.00 -21.53 -15.26
C LEU A 174 -28.39 -21.16 -15.81
N LEU A 175 -28.81 -21.77 -16.92
CA LEU A 175 -30.12 -21.51 -17.53
C LEU A 175 -31.28 -22.13 -16.72
N GLU A 176 -31.06 -23.25 -16.06
CA GLU A 176 -32.03 -23.89 -15.16
C GLU A 176 -32.18 -23.20 -13.81
N ALA A 177 -31.22 -22.35 -13.43
CA ALA A 177 -31.12 -21.68 -12.11
C ALA A 177 -31.98 -20.39 -12.00
N LYS A 178 -33.09 -20.31 -12.71
CA LYS A 178 -34.02 -19.16 -12.64
C LYS A 178 -34.82 -19.14 -11.35
#